data_a63536e69635ad1ca680a03dff43657a
#
_entry.id   a63536e69635ad1ca680a03dff43657a
#
_cell.length_a   1.000
_cell.length_b   1.000
_cell.length_c   1.000
_cell.angle_alpha   90.00
_cell.angle_beta   90.00
_cell.angle_gamma   90.00
#
_symmetry.space_group_name_H-M   'P 1'
#
loop_
_entity.id
_entity.type
_entity.pdbx_description
1 polymer ?
#
loop_
_entity_poly.entity_id
_entity_poly.type
_entity_poly.pdbx_seq_one_letter_code
_entity_poly.pdbx_strand_id
1 'polypeptide(L)'
;MGKATLDLITRWTRFWNSYDLDELEALFVMDERVTYFSSEKQGLLRGPEALRQHHVGFGFIPGGKVSANALWLEQIAEDRLDRGTTLITAIWCFRRASAPDVIQRGPLSAVVVRTRHGPRIAHMNFSTYR
;
A
#
# COMPACT_ATOMS: atom_id res chain seq x y z
N MET A 1 -15.64 1.68 -9.88
CA MET A 1 -14.89 0.95 -8.84
C MET A 1 -15.86 0.55 -7.73
N GLY A 2 -15.78 -0.67 -7.25
CA GLY A 2 -16.61 -1.13 -6.14
C GLY A 2 -16.30 -0.38 -4.85
N LYS A 3 -17.35 -0.13 -4.05
CA LYS A 3 -17.21 0.64 -2.81
C LYS A 3 -16.19 0.04 -1.84
N ALA A 4 -16.21 -1.28 -1.64
CA ALA A 4 -15.30 -1.94 -0.69
C ALA A 4 -13.84 -1.83 -1.14
N THR A 5 -13.57 -1.95 -2.43
CA THR A 5 -12.21 -1.80 -2.98
C THR A 5 -11.74 -0.35 -2.88
N LEU A 6 -12.62 0.60 -3.19
CA LEU A 6 -12.30 2.01 -3.05
C LEU A 6 -11.99 2.38 -1.60
N ASP A 7 -12.79 1.88 -0.66
CA ASP A 7 -12.57 2.11 0.77
C ASP A 7 -11.20 1.56 1.22
N LEU A 8 -10.82 0.37 0.73
CA LEU A 8 -9.54 -0.25 1.04
C LEU A 8 -8.37 0.60 0.52
N ILE A 9 -8.42 1.02 -0.73
CA ILE A 9 -7.37 1.83 -1.35
C ILE A 9 -7.28 3.21 -0.71
N THR A 10 -8.41 3.81 -0.37
CA THR A 10 -8.44 5.08 0.36
C THR A 10 -7.80 4.92 1.73
N ARG A 11 -8.09 3.84 2.42
CA ARG A 11 -7.51 3.54 3.73
C ARG A 11 -6.00 3.28 3.63
N TRP A 12 -5.56 2.56 2.60
CA TRP A 12 -4.14 2.35 2.34
C TRP A 12 -3.40 3.67 2.07
N THR A 13 -3.99 4.56 1.29
CA THR A 13 -3.41 5.89 1.04
C THR A 13 -3.27 6.67 2.35
N ARG A 14 -4.31 6.63 3.17
CA ARG A 14 -4.31 7.26 4.49
C ARG A 14 -3.25 6.70 5.41
N PHE A 15 -3.01 5.39 5.34
CA PHE A 15 -1.97 4.67 6.08
C PHE A 15 -0.58 5.30 5.83
N TRP A 16 -0.25 5.64 4.59
CA TRP A 16 1.02 6.29 4.23
C TRP A 16 1.09 7.77 4.65
N ASN A 17 0.01 8.34 5.16
CA ASN A 17 -0.02 9.70 5.69
C ASN A 17 -0.12 9.73 7.20
N SER A 18 -0.60 8.65 7.84
CA SER A 18 -0.71 8.53 9.30
C SER A 18 0.47 7.80 9.94
N TYR A 19 1.17 6.96 9.18
CA TYR A 19 2.27 6.12 9.67
C TYR A 19 1.85 5.19 10.81
N ASP A 20 0.57 4.82 10.87
CA ASP A 20 0.02 3.97 11.92
C ASP A 20 0.23 2.49 11.57
N LEU A 21 1.23 1.87 12.20
CA LEU A 21 1.57 0.47 11.96
C LEU A 21 0.43 -0.48 12.30
N ASP A 22 -0.46 -0.10 13.21
CA ASP A 22 -1.61 -0.92 13.61
C ASP A 22 -2.61 -1.13 12.46
N GLU A 23 -2.57 -0.30 11.42
CA GLU A 23 -3.44 -0.42 10.25
C GLU A 23 -3.09 -1.59 9.32
N LEU A 24 -1.89 -2.17 9.42
CA LEU A 24 -1.47 -3.25 8.52
C LEU A 24 -2.47 -4.40 8.45
N GLU A 25 -2.99 -4.85 9.59
CA GLU A 25 -3.91 -5.98 9.66
C GLU A 25 -5.25 -5.73 8.97
N ALA A 26 -5.65 -4.46 8.89
CA ALA A 26 -6.89 -4.08 8.21
C ALA A 26 -6.70 -3.93 6.70
N LEU A 27 -5.46 -3.85 6.22
CA LEU A 27 -5.15 -3.58 4.82
C LEU A 27 -4.66 -4.80 4.07
N PHE A 28 -3.82 -5.64 4.70
CA PHE A 28 -3.11 -6.73 4.03
C PHE A 28 -3.57 -8.09 4.54
N VAL A 29 -3.42 -9.10 3.68
CA VAL A 29 -3.48 -10.49 4.11
C VAL A 29 -2.26 -10.72 5.03
N MET A 30 -2.50 -11.08 6.29
CA MET A 30 -1.43 -11.19 7.28
C MET A 30 -1.07 -12.66 7.52
N ASP A 31 -0.71 -13.36 6.44
CA ASP A 31 -0.18 -14.72 6.48
C ASP A 31 0.90 -14.88 5.40
N GLU A 32 1.43 -16.08 5.23
CA GLU A 32 2.54 -16.34 4.32
C GLU A 32 2.23 -16.08 2.84
N ARG A 33 0.98 -15.84 2.50
CA ARG A 33 0.59 -15.51 1.11
C ARG A 33 0.89 -14.06 0.75
N VAL A 34 1.03 -13.16 1.73
CA VAL A 34 1.27 -11.75 1.42
C VAL A 34 2.67 -11.56 0.85
N THR A 35 2.74 -10.81 -0.25
CA THR A 35 4.01 -10.49 -0.91
C THR A 35 4.03 -9.01 -1.28
N TYR A 36 5.24 -8.47 -1.40
CA TYR A 36 5.42 -7.04 -1.61
C TYR A 36 6.74 -6.75 -2.30
N PHE A 37 6.71 -5.88 -3.32
CA PHE A 37 7.90 -5.26 -3.88
C PHE A 37 7.94 -3.80 -3.48
N SER A 38 9.08 -3.38 -2.95
CA SER A 38 9.32 -1.99 -2.55
C SER A 38 10.25 -1.30 -3.54
N SER A 39 10.05 0.00 -3.73
CA SER A 39 10.97 0.83 -4.49
C SER A 39 12.33 0.99 -3.82
N GLU A 40 12.44 0.70 -2.53
CA GLU A 40 13.62 0.94 -1.71
C GLU A 40 14.37 -0.34 -1.31
N LYS A 41 13.87 -1.50 -1.69
CA LYS A 41 14.47 -2.76 -1.29
C LYS A 41 14.46 -3.75 -2.44
N GLN A 42 15.59 -4.37 -2.72
CA GLN A 42 15.69 -5.42 -3.73
C GLN A 42 15.11 -6.73 -3.21
N GLY A 43 14.39 -7.41 -4.09
CA GLY A 43 13.84 -8.72 -3.81
C GLY A 43 12.42 -8.67 -3.26
N LEU A 44 11.78 -9.83 -3.30
CA LEU A 44 10.41 -10.00 -2.84
C LEU A 44 10.37 -10.10 -1.32
N LEU A 45 9.52 -9.28 -0.71
CA LEU A 45 9.16 -9.45 0.70
C LEU A 45 8.02 -10.45 0.78
N ARG A 46 8.10 -11.44 1.65
CA ARG A 46 7.07 -12.45 1.84
C ARG A 46 6.75 -12.61 3.32
N GLY A 47 5.46 -12.66 3.60
CA GLY A 47 4.92 -12.92 4.93
C GLY A 47 4.74 -11.67 5.78
N PRO A 48 3.97 -11.80 6.87
CA PRO A 48 3.57 -10.64 7.67
C PRO A 48 4.74 -9.99 8.41
N GLU A 49 5.71 -10.76 8.88
CA GLU A 49 6.84 -10.21 9.62
C GLU A 49 7.73 -9.35 8.71
N ALA A 50 8.05 -9.84 7.51
CA ALA A 50 8.85 -9.09 6.54
C ALA A 50 8.13 -7.79 6.13
N LEU A 51 6.81 -7.87 5.93
CA LEU A 51 6.00 -6.71 5.60
C LEU A 51 6.00 -5.67 6.72
N ARG A 52 5.83 -6.12 7.96
CA ARG A 52 5.86 -5.26 9.15
C ARG A 52 7.21 -4.56 9.30
N GLN A 53 8.30 -5.32 9.24
CA GLN A 53 9.65 -4.76 9.38
C GLN A 53 9.97 -3.75 8.28
N HIS A 54 9.50 -3.97 7.07
CA HIS A 54 9.66 -3.02 5.98
C HIS A 54 9.03 -1.67 6.32
N HIS A 55 7.80 -1.67 6.83
CA HIS A 55 7.10 -0.43 7.21
C HIS A 55 7.73 0.24 8.44
N VAL A 56 8.19 -0.54 9.41
CA VAL A 56 8.95 0.00 10.55
C VAL A 56 10.18 0.76 10.05
N GLY A 57 10.87 0.23 9.04
CA GLY A 57 12.02 0.88 8.43
C GLY A 57 11.71 2.25 7.80
N PHE A 58 10.46 2.49 7.41
CA PHE A 58 9.99 3.79 6.89
C PHE A 58 9.46 4.71 7.99
N GLY A 59 9.54 4.31 9.25
CA GLY A 59 9.11 5.15 10.35
C GLY A 59 7.67 4.92 10.80
N PHE A 60 7.01 3.86 10.35
CA PHE A 60 5.70 3.48 10.85
C PHE A 60 5.82 3.00 12.29
N ILE A 61 4.92 3.46 13.14
CA ILE A 61 4.89 3.11 14.57
C ILE A 61 3.45 2.81 14.99
N PRO A 62 3.23 2.02 16.06
CA PRO A 62 1.88 1.84 16.59
C PRO A 62 1.26 3.18 16.96
N GLY A 63 -0.01 3.36 16.56
CA GLY A 63 -0.74 4.61 16.78
C GLY A 63 -0.42 5.72 15.80
N GLY A 64 0.63 5.57 15.00
CA GLY A 64 1.01 6.56 14.00
C GLY A 64 1.73 7.78 14.53
N LYS A 65 1.93 8.75 13.65
CA LYS A 65 2.58 10.01 13.97
C LYS A 65 2.15 11.10 12.98
N VAL A 66 2.30 12.34 13.36
CA VAL A 66 2.11 13.48 12.46
C VAL A 66 3.32 13.57 11.53
N SER A 67 3.05 13.71 10.23
CA SER A 67 4.09 13.91 9.22
C SER A 67 3.58 14.88 8.16
N ALA A 68 4.47 15.73 7.67
CA ALA A 68 4.19 16.61 6.53
C ALA A 68 4.50 15.96 5.18
N ASN A 69 4.94 14.70 5.16
CA ASN A 69 5.01 13.91 3.94
C ASN A 69 3.60 13.62 3.44
N ALA A 70 3.42 13.56 2.13
CA ALA A 70 2.11 13.31 1.53
C ALA A 70 2.20 12.26 0.43
N LEU A 71 1.34 11.27 0.50
CA LEU A 71 1.12 10.28 -0.55
C LEU A 71 -0.27 10.45 -1.12
N TRP A 72 -0.38 10.39 -2.45
CA TRP A 72 -1.67 10.34 -3.14
C TRP A 72 -1.55 9.47 -4.39
N LEU A 73 -2.69 9.10 -4.94
CA LEU A 73 -2.77 8.25 -6.13
C LEU A 73 -3.42 9.00 -7.28
N GLU A 74 -2.92 8.73 -8.48
CA GLU A 74 -3.48 9.21 -9.75
C GLU A 74 -3.77 8.02 -10.65
N GLN A 75 -4.69 8.17 -11.61
CA GLN A 75 -5.01 7.17 -12.62
C GLN A 75 -5.39 5.80 -12.01
N ILE A 76 -6.22 5.84 -10.97
CA ILE A 76 -6.65 4.60 -10.30
C ILE A 76 -7.58 3.82 -11.22
N ALA A 77 -7.28 2.54 -11.43
CA ALA A 77 -8.12 1.63 -12.19
C ALA A 77 -8.33 0.31 -11.43
N GLU A 78 -9.50 -0.28 -11.62
CA GLU A 78 -9.88 -1.55 -11.03
C GLU A 78 -10.24 -2.52 -12.14
N ASP A 79 -9.64 -3.72 -12.10
CA ASP A 79 -9.97 -4.81 -12.99
C ASP A 79 -10.34 -6.03 -12.16
N ARG A 80 -11.60 -6.43 -12.22
CA ARG A 80 -12.07 -7.60 -11.50
C ARG A 80 -11.71 -8.85 -12.29
N LEU A 81 -10.85 -9.69 -11.70
CA LEU A 81 -10.35 -10.89 -12.38
C LEU A 81 -11.28 -12.08 -12.18
N ASP A 82 -11.88 -12.20 -11.00
CA ASP A 82 -12.94 -13.17 -10.69
C ASP A 82 -13.73 -12.69 -9.46
N ARG A 83 -14.57 -13.55 -8.90
CA ARG A 83 -15.44 -13.18 -7.77
C ARG A 83 -14.67 -12.71 -6.53
N GLY A 84 -13.47 -13.24 -6.33
CA GLY A 84 -12.71 -12.99 -5.11
C GLY A 84 -11.43 -12.22 -5.33
N THR A 85 -11.12 -11.82 -6.57
CA THR A 85 -9.82 -11.24 -6.90
C THR A 85 -9.97 -10.00 -7.78
N THR A 86 -9.37 -8.91 -7.35
CA THR A 86 -9.39 -7.64 -8.06
C THR A 86 -7.96 -7.13 -8.22
N LEU A 87 -7.62 -6.63 -9.39
CA LEU A 87 -6.36 -5.95 -9.64
C LEU A 87 -6.61 -4.45 -9.56
N ILE A 88 -5.81 -3.76 -8.75
CA ILE A 88 -5.78 -2.30 -8.69
C ILE A 88 -4.49 -1.83 -9.33
N THR A 89 -4.58 -0.85 -10.21
CA THR A 89 -3.41 -0.17 -10.76
C THR A 89 -3.56 1.33 -10.56
N ALA A 90 -2.44 2.00 -10.34
CA ALA A 90 -2.42 3.45 -10.14
C ALA A 90 -1.01 3.99 -10.37
N ILE A 91 -0.89 5.30 -10.38
CA ILE A 91 0.37 5.99 -10.23
C ILE A 91 0.40 6.53 -8.81
N TRP A 92 1.39 6.13 -8.00
CA TRP A 92 1.58 6.76 -6.71
C TRP A 92 2.42 8.02 -6.86
N CYS A 93 2.12 9.02 -6.04
CA CYS A 93 2.85 10.28 -5.97
C CYS A 93 3.22 10.52 -4.51
N PHE A 94 4.45 10.97 -4.27
CA PHE A 94 4.93 11.20 -2.92
C PHE A 94 5.75 12.48 -2.86
N ARG A 95 5.47 13.30 -1.87
CA ARG A 95 6.19 14.54 -1.60
C ARG A 95 6.71 14.49 -0.17
N ARG A 96 8.03 14.62 -0.02
CA ARG A 96 8.66 14.71 1.31
C ARG A 96 8.60 16.14 1.82
N ALA A 97 8.37 16.30 3.11
CA ALA A 97 8.40 17.61 3.77
C ALA A 97 9.77 18.30 3.59
N SER A 98 10.85 17.51 3.56
CA SER A 98 12.21 18.00 3.39
C SER A 98 12.53 18.47 1.98
N ALA A 99 11.71 18.12 0.99
CA ALA A 99 11.91 18.48 -0.42
C ALA A 99 10.54 18.74 -1.09
N PRO A 100 9.83 19.80 -0.66
CA PRO A 100 8.42 19.99 -1.07
C PRO A 100 8.22 20.26 -2.57
N ASP A 101 9.27 20.66 -3.28
CA ASP A 101 9.19 20.90 -4.72
C ASP A 101 9.47 19.66 -5.56
N VAL A 102 9.81 18.54 -4.94
CA VAL A 102 10.12 17.28 -5.63
C VAL A 102 8.99 16.30 -5.40
N ILE A 103 8.35 15.86 -6.49
CA ILE A 103 7.33 14.82 -6.44
C ILE A 103 7.92 13.55 -7.02
N GLN A 104 8.02 12.51 -6.20
CA GLN A 104 8.39 11.18 -6.67
C GLN A 104 7.14 10.49 -7.22
N ARG A 105 7.30 9.71 -8.28
CA ARG A 105 6.20 8.98 -8.92
C ARG A 105 6.63 7.56 -9.27
N GLY A 106 5.68 6.67 -9.30
CA GLY A 106 5.94 5.32 -9.75
C GLY A 106 4.66 4.55 -10.02
N PRO A 107 4.80 3.39 -10.67
CA PRO A 107 3.66 2.51 -10.86
C PRO A 107 3.34 1.79 -9.56
N LEU A 108 2.05 1.60 -9.33
CA LEU A 108 1.54 0.80 -8.24
C LEU A 108 0.58 -0.23 -8.81
N SER A 109 0.75 -1.48 -8.40
CA SER A 109 -0.24 -2.50 -8.67
C SER A 109 -0.48 -3.32 -7.41
N ALA A 110 -1.72 -3.73 -7.19
CA ALA A 110 -2.10 -4.49 -6.02
C ALA A 110 -3.11 -5.56 -6.39
N VAL A 111 -2.92 -6.75 -5.86
CA VAL A 111 -3.89 -7.84 -5.96
C VAL A 111 -4.69 -7.82 -4.66
N VAL A 112 -5.98 -7.58 -4.79
CA VAL A 112 -6.92 -7.54 -3.66
C VAL A 112 -7.76 -8.80 -3.69
N VAL A 113 -7.80 -9.52 -2.58
CA VAL A 113 -8.56 -10.75 -2.44
C VAL A 113 -9.65 -10.58 -1.39
N ARG A 114 -10.78 -11.25 -1.62
CA ARG A 114 -11.85 -11.31 -0.63
C ARG A 114 -11.45 -12.27 0.49
N THR A 115 -11.60 -11.82 1.73
CA THR A 115 -11.42 -12.64 2.91
C THR A 115 -12.71 -12.62 3.74
N ARG A 116 -12.80 -13.44 4.77
CA ARG A 116 -13.95 -13.42 5.68
C ARG A 116 -14.08 -12.09 6.43
N HIS A 117 -13.02 -11.28 6.45
CA HIS A 117 -13.01 -9.96 7.08
C HIS A 117 -13.15 -8.81 6.08
N GLY A 118 -13.50 -9.12 4.83
CA GLY A 118 -13.58 -8.16 3.73
C GLY A 118 -12.37 -8.20 2.81
N PRO A 119 -12.23 -7.23 1.92
CA PRO A 119 -11.10 -7.22 0.98
C PRO A 119 -9.78 -6.90 1.70
N ARG A 120 -8.72 -7.58 1.27
CA ARG A 120 -7.35 -7.36 1.78
C ARG A 120 -6.36 -7.45 0.62
N ILE A 121 -5.25 -6.72 0.74
CA ILE A 121 -4.19 -6.74 -0.24
C ILE A 121 -3.34 -7.99 -0.02
N ALA A 122 -3.24 -8.84 -1.04
CA ALA A 122 -2.42 -10.05 -1.01
C ALA A 122 -1.04 -9.82 -1.63
N HIS A 123 -0.94 -8.88 -2.58
CA HIS A 123 0.31 -8.51 -3.22
C HIS A 123 0.28 -7.04 -3.59
N MET A 124 1.41 -6.37 -3.43
CA MET A 124 1.57 -5.01 -3.90
C MET A 124 2.95 -4.83 -4.54
N ASN A 125 2.98 -4.15 -5.67
CA ASN A 125 4.20 -3.67 -6.29
C ASN A 125 4.22 -2.15 -6.18
N PHE A 126 5.20 -1.64 -5.47
CA PHE A 126 5.38 -0.21 -5.21
C PHE A 126 6.75 0.18 -5.78
N SER A 127 6.79 0.44 -7.09
CA SER A 127 8.02 0.72 -7.83
C SER A 127 8.19 2.21 -8.06
N THR A 128 9.34 2.62 -8.60
CA THR A 128 9.65 4.03 -8.85
C THR A 128 9.98 4.24 -10.33
N TYR A 129 9.47 5.31 -10.91
CA TYR A 129 9.92 5.78 -12.22
C TYR A 129 11.29 6.46 -12.04
N ARG A 130 12.12 6.33 -13.05
CA ARG A 130 13.41 6.99 -13.08
C ARG A 130 13.34 8.32 -13.78
#